data_c10f22fab17feb8209504ead450b12fe
#
_entry.id   c10f22fab17feb8209504ead450b12fe
#
_cell.length_a   1.000
_cell.length_b   1.000
_cell.length_c   1.000
_cell.angle_alpha   90.00
_cell.angle_beta   90.00
_cell.angle_gamma   90.00
#
_symmetry.space_group_name_H-M   'P 1'
#
loop_
_entity.id
_entity.type
_entity.pdbx_description
1 polymer ?
#
loop_
_entity_poly.entity_id
_entity_poly.type
_entity_poly.pdbx_seq_one_letter_code
_entity_poly.pdbx_strand_id
1 'polypeptide(L)'
;MKLAHLGRQALMGVMAVALVAGMSVKSFADEGLLNKVKERGTLLVGLEGTYPPFSFQGDDGKLTGFEVEFAQQLAKHLGVEASLKPTKWDGMLASLDSKRIDVVINQVTISDERKKKYDFSTPYTISGIQALVKKGNEGTIKTATDLKGKKVGVGLGTNYEEWLRQNVQGVDVRTYDDDPTKYQDLRVGRIDAILVDRLAALDLVKKTNDTLAVTGEAFSRQESGVALRKGNEDLLKAVNDAIAEMQKDGTLQALSEKWFGADVTK
;
A
#
# COMPACT_ATOMS: atom_id res chain seq x y z
N MET A 1 21.62 92.10 30.71
CA MET A 1 20.69 93.07 30.08
C MET A 1 19.60 92.33 29.37
N LYS A 2 18.38 92.53 29.88
CA LYS A 2 17.08 92.57 29.15
C LYS A 2 16.64 91.28 28.40
N LEU A 3 15.62 90.64 28.92
CA LEU A 3 14.15 90.69 28.78
C LEU A 3 13.67 89.82 27.64
N ALA A 4 12.99 88.70 27.89
CA ALA A 4 11.57 88.49 28.17
C ALA A 4 10.66 88.72 26.94
N HIS A 5 9.87 87.69 26.62
CA HIS A 5 8.41 87.62 26.44
C HIS A 5 8.03 86.25 25.87
N LEU A 6 7.36 85.49 26.58
CA LEU A 6 5.92 85.17 26.69
C LEU A 6 5.13 85.20 25.38
N GLY A 7 4.49 84.06 25.08
CA GLY A 7 3.35 83.96 24.20
C GLY A 7 3.05 82.47 23.96
N ARG A 8 2.33 81.85 24.71
CA ARG A 8 0.89 81.50 24.84
C ARG A 8 0.31 80.78 23.62
N GLN A 9 0.01 79.47 23.87
CA GLN A 9 -1.18 78.69 23.51
C GLN A 9 -1.51 78.42 22.02
N ALA A 10 -1.60 77.16 21.69
CA ALA A 10 -2.87 76.54 21.23
C ALA A 10 -2.81 75.01 21.29
N LEU A 11 -3.71 74.45 22.10
CA LEU A 11 -4.12 73.04 22.07
C LEU A 11 -4.81 72.75 20.76
N MET A 12 -4.34 71.77 20.01
CA MET A 12 -5.21 71.05 19.04
C MET A 12 -4.90 69.56 19.20
N GLY A 13 -5.87 68.89 19.84
CA GLY A 13 -5.91 67.42 19.89
C GLY A 13 -6.20 66.84 18.52
N VAL A 14 -5.29 66.00 18.04
CA VAL A 14 -5.57 65.09 16.91
C VAL A 14 -5.87 63.71 17.52
N MET A 15 -7.14 63.40 17.50
CA MET A 15 -7.68 62.10 17.86
C MET A 15 -7.28 61.11 16.73
N ALA A 16 -6.19 60.36 16.93
CA ALA A 16 -5.83 59.27 16.02
C ALA A 16 -6.76 58.10 16.29
N VAL A 17 -7.79 57.94 15.45
CA VAL A 17 -8.61 56.75 15.37
C VAL A 17 -7.74 55.64 14.76
N ALA A 18 -7.21 54.78 15.62
CA ALA A 18 -6.57 53.52 15.17
C ALA A 18 -7.66 52.58 14.64
N LEU A 19 -7.80 52.55 13.33
CA LEU A 19 -8.50 51.45 12.64
C LEU A 19 -7.66 50.16 12.83
N VAL A 20 -7.97 49.40 13.85
CA VAL A 20 -7.53 48.00 13.93
C VAL A 20 -8.31 47.22 12.87
N ALA A 21 -7.76 47.15 11.65
CA ALA A 21 -8.19 46.20 10.66
C ALA A 21 -7.93 44.82 11.28
N GLY A 22 -9.01 44.19 11.74
CA GLY A 22 -8.98 42.81 12.17
C GLY A 22 -8.57 41.90 11.00
N MET A 23 -7.26 41.72 10.83
CA MET A 23 -6.77 40.57 10.06
C MET A 23 -7.19 39.32 10.83
N SER A 24 -8.30 38.72 10.40
CA SER A 24 -8.62 37.35 10.77
C SER A 24 -7.44 36.50 10.28
N VAL A 25 -6.54 36.19 11.20
CA VAL A 25 -5.56 35.12 10.98
C VAL A 25 -6.41 33.86 10.86
N LYS A 26 -6.71 33.48 9.60
CA LYS A 26 -7.16 32.11 9.34
C LYS A 26 -6.08 31.22 9.95
N SER A 27 -6.40 30.61 11.07
CA SER A 27 -5.62 29.51 11.59
C SER A 27 -5.54 28.51 10.45
N PHE A 28 -4.36 28.36 9.85
CA PHE A 28 -4.05 27.20 9.02
C PHE A 28 -4.00 26.01 9.98
N ALA A 29 -5.18 25.51 10.40
CA ALA A 29 -5.28 24.15 10.84
C ALA A 29 -4.70 23.33 9.68
N ASP A 30 -3.74 22.48 9.96
CA ASP A 30 -3.10 21.64 8.94
C ASP A 30 -4.24 20.92 8.20
N GLU A 31 -4.51 21.36 6.96
CA GLU A 31 -5.60 20.79 6.16
C GLU A 31 -5.30 19.32 5.99
N GLY A 32 -6.21 18.46 6.49
CA GLY A 32 -6.02 17.02 6.50
C GLY A 32 -5.69 16.46 5.11
N LEU A 33 -5.08 15.30 5.06
CA LEU A 33 -4.63 14.73 3.79
C LEU A 33 -5.78 14.50 2.80
N LEU A 34 -6.98 14.20 3.29
CA LEU A 34 -8.18 14.06 2.44
C LEU A 34 -8.48 15.36 1.66
N ASN A 35 -8.39 16.52 2.31
CA ASN A 35 -8.62 17.80 1.65
C ASN A 35 -7.57 18.05 0.56
N LYS A 36 -6.29 17.80 0.86
CA LYS A 36 -5.19 17.90 -0.13
C LYS A 36 -5.40 16.99 -1.34
N VAL A 37 -5.90 15.77 -1.12
CA VAL A 37 -6.26 14.81 -2.19
C VAL A 37 -7.41 15.36 -3.03
N LYS A 38 -8.47 15.88 -2.39
CA LYS A 38 -9.64 16.46 -3.08
C LYS A 38 -9.29 17.71 -3.87
N GLU A 39 -8.53 18.62 -3.30
CA GLU A 39 -8.08 19.85 -3.99
C GLU A 39 -7.21 19.55 -5.21
N ARG A 40 -6.32 18.56 -5.09
CA ARG A 40 -5.49 18.09 -6.19
C ARG A 40 -6.30 17.32 -7.25
N GLY A 41 -7.48 16.79 -6.88
CA GLY A 41 -8.31 15.97 -7.77
C GLY A 41 -7.77 14.56 -8.01
N THR A 42 -6.72 14.14 -7.30
CA THR A 42 -6.09 12.84 -7.51
C THR A 42 -5.60 12.20 -6.20
N LEU A 43 -5.79 10.88 -6.07
CA LEU A 43 -5.20 10.03 -5.04
C LEU A 43 -3.90 9.42 -5.60
N LEU A 44 -2.75 9.70 -4.99
CA LEU A 44 -1.47 9.11 -5.39
C LEU A 44 -1.32 7.72 -4.76
N VAL A 45 -1.37 6.69 -5.59
CA VAL A 45 -1.39 5.28 -5.16
C VAL A 45 -0.08 4.60 -5.53
N GLY A 46 0.66 4.10 -4.53
CA GLY A 46 1.83 3.24 -4.73
C GLY A 46 1.40 1.79 -4.95
N LEU A 47 1.96 1.17 -5.99
CA LEU A 47 1.84 -0.25 -6.33
C LEU A 47 3.04 -0.68 -7.17
N GLU A 48 3.31 -2.00 -7.33
CA GLU A 48 4.54 -2.44 -8.01
C GLU A 48 4.45 -2.40 -9.53
N GLY A 49 3.35 -2.82 -10.11
CA GLY A 49 3.21 -2.95 -11.57
C GLY A 49 3.95 -4.15 -12.18
N THR A 50 4.52 -5.03 -11.35
CA THR A 50 5.20 -6.29 -11.73
C THR A 50 4.72 -7.49 -10.92
N TYR A 51 3.56 -7.35 -10.26
CA TYR A 51 2.99 -8.32 -9.34
C TYR A 51 1.61 -8.82 -9.78
N PRO A 52 1.52 -9.69 -10.80
CA PRO A 52 0.25 -10.28 -11.23
C PRO A 52 -0.30 -11.26 -10.16
N PRO A 53 -1.63 -11.37 -10.03
CA PRO A 53 -2.68 -10.69 -10.80
C PRO A 53 -3.11 -9.33 -10.19
N PHE A 54 -2.36 -8.80 -9.22
CA PHE A 54 -2.71 -7.59 -8.47
C PHE A 54 -2.43 -6.30 -9.25
N SER A 55 -1.18 -6.12 -9.69
CA SER A 55 -0.76 -4.97 -10.51
C SER A 55 0.37 -5.37 -11.47
N PHE A 56 0.14 -5.25 -12.77
CA PHE A 56 1.12 -5.66 -13.80
C PHE A 56 0.85 -4.97 -15.12
N GLN A 57 1.82 -5.07 -16.05
CA GLN A 57 1.65 -4.58 -17.41
C GLN A 57 0.83 -5.58 -18.21
N GLY A 58 -0.30 -5.16 -18.77
CA GLY A 58 -1.09 -5.95 -19.72
C GLY A 58 -0.43 -6.06 -21.10
N ASP A 59 -1.03 -6.83 -21.99
CA ASP A 59 -0.53 -7.05 -23.36
C ASP A 59 -0.51 -5.74 -24.19
N ASP A 60 -1.35 -4.77 -23.82
CA ASP A 60 -1.39 -3.44 -24.41
C ASP A 60 -0.38 -2.46 -23.81
N GLY A 61 0.48 -2.92 -22.89
CA GLY A 61 1.48 -2.14 -22.18
C GLY A 61 0.92 -1.21 -21.11
N LYS A 62 -0.39 -1.28 -20.82
CA LYS A 62 -1.01 -0.50 -19.75
C LYS A 62 -0.99 -1.27 -18.44
N LEU A 63 -0.94 -0.51 -17.36
CA LEU A 63 -1.06 -1.08 -16.02
C LEU A 63 -2.47 -1.63 -15.79
N THR A 64 -2.57 -2.86 -15.35
CA THR A 64 -3.82 -3.59 -15.10
C THR A 64 -3.69 -4.48 -13.87
N GLY A 65 -4.77 -5.08 -13.42
CA GLY A 65 -4.80 -6.00 -12.28
C GLY A 65 -5.88 -5.63 -11.26
N PHE A 66 -6.10 -6.52 -10.31
CA PHE A 66 -7.09 -6.35 -9.25
C PHE A 66 -6.91 -5.02 -8.50
N GLU A 67 -5.71 -4.70 -8.08
CA GLU A 67 -5.44 -3.50 -7.28
C GLU A 67 -5.44 -2.21 -8.11
N VAL A 68 -5.16 -2.30 -9.40
CA VAL A 68 -5.33 -1.18 -10.32
C VAL A 68 -6.79 -0.79 -10.39
N GLU A 69 -7.68 -1.75 -10.61
CA GLU A 69 -9.13 -1.51 -10.68
C GLU A 69 -9.71 -1.14 -9.31
N PHE A 70 -9.25 -1.79 -8.24
CA PHE A 70 -9.63 -1.43 -6.88
C PHE A 70 -9.26 0.03 -6.54
N ALA A 71 -8.03 0.45 -6.85
CA ALA A 71 -7.57 1.83 -6.63
C ALA A 71 -8.41 2.85 -7.42
N GLN A 72 -8.79 2.52 -8.66
CA GLN A 72 -9.65 3.36 -9.49
C GLN A 72 -11.06 3.50 -8.89
N GLN A 73 -11.66 2.40 -8.43
CA GLN A 73 -12.98 2.44 -7.78
C GLN A 73 -12.90 3.19 -6.44
N LEU A 74 -11.87 2.94 -5.63
CA LEU A 74 -11.65 3.65 -4.38
C LEU A 74 -11.54 5.17 -4.60
N ALA A 75 -10.72 5.60 -5.55
CA ALA A 75 -10.57 7.02 -5.88
C ALA A 75 -11.88 7.64 -6.36
N LYS A 76 -12.68 6.92 -7.17
CA LYS A 76 -13.99 7.35 -7.61
C LYS A 76 -14.96 7.58 -6.44
N HIS A 77 -14.98 6.70 -5.45
CA HIS A 77 -15.78 6.88 -4.22
C HIS A 77 -15.31 8.09 -3.39
N LEU A 78 -14.01 8.43 -3.45
CA LEU A 78 -13.48 9.65 -2.84
C LEU A 78 -13.79 10.93 -3.65
N GLY A 79 -14.36 10.81 -4.86
CA GLY A 79 -14.63 11.92 -5.76
C GLY A 79 -13.40 12.46 -6.48
N VAL A 80 -12.35 11.63 -6.68
CA VAL A 80 -11.09 11.99 -7.34
C VAL A 80 -10.66 10.88 -8.32
N GLU A 81 -9.57 11.10 -9.05
CA GLU A 81 -8.96 10.09 -9.91
C GLU A 81 -7.80 9.37 -9.21
N ALA A 82 -7.55 8.10 -9.56
CA ALA A 82 -6.37 7.38 -9.11
C ALA A 82 -5.16 7.74 -9.98
N SER A 83 -4.09 8.24 -9.35
CA SER A 83 -2.79 8.44 -9.99
C SER A 83 -1.84 7.34 -9.54
N LEU A 84 -1.72 6.30 -10.35
CA LEU A 84 -0.91 5.11 -10.05
C LEU A 84 0.58 5.43 -10.17
N LYS A 85 1.37 5.05 -9.18
CA LYS A 85 2.82 5.30 -9.06
C LYS A 85 3.56 3.98 -8.92
N PRO A 86 3.91 3.31 -10.03
CA PRO A 86 4.71 2.09 -9.98
C PRO A 86 6.01 2.33 -9.21
N THR A 87 6.24 1.51 -8.19
CA THR A 87 7.39 1.63 -7.29
C THR A 87 7.78 0.23 -6.83
N LYS A 88 9.07 -0.12 -6.87
CA LYS A 88 9.53 -1.38 -6.30
C LYS A 88 9.18 -1.49 -4.82
N TRP A 89 8.88 -2.71 -4.36
CA TRP A 89 8.42 -2.95 -2.99
C TRP A 89 9.39 -2.41 -1.93
N ASP A 90 10.69 -2.62 -2.09
CA ASP A 90 11.73 -2.18 -1.16
C ASP A 90 11.74 -0.66 -0.93
N GLY A 91 11.31 0.12 -1.93
CA GLY A 91 11.16 1.59 -1.87
C GLY A 91 9.74 2.08 -1.57
N MET A 92 8.75 1.19 -1.51
CA MET A 92 7.32 1.55 -1.45
C MET A 92 6.95 2.32 -0.19
N LEU A 93 7.27 1.76 0.98
CA LEU A 93 6.96 2.40 2.27
C LEU A 93 7.77 3.67 2.49
N ALA A 94 9.02 3.74 2.01
CA ALA A 94 9.80 4.97 2.02
C ALA A 94 9.19 6.06 1.12
N SER A 95 8.53 5.69 0.03
CA SER A 95 7.79 6.61 -0.83
C SER A 95 6.53 7.15 -0.13
N LEU A 96 5.88 6.33 0.69
CA LEU A 96 4.76 6.74 1.55
C LEU A 96 5.23 7.73 2.63
N ASP A 97 6.32 7.42 3.33
CA ASP A 97 6.91 8.26 4.38
C ASP A 97 7.33 9.63 3.85
N SER A 98 7.95 9.65 2.66
CA SER A 98 8.41 10.90 2.01
C SER A 98 7.30 11.67 1.29
N LYS A 99 6.02 11.27 1.45
CA LYS A 99 4.83 11.93 0.87
C LYS A 99 4.81 11.95 -0.67
N ARG A 100 5.57 11.09 -1.34
CA ARG A 100 5.53 10.90 -2.80
C ARG A 100 4.26 10.21 -3.26
N ILE A 101 3.67 9.41 -2.37
CA ILE A 101 2.37 8.76 -2.51
C ILE A 101 1.52 9.03 -1.27
N ASP A 102 0.20 8.96 -1.42
CA ASP A 102 -0.75 9.17 -0.34
C ASP A 102 -1.07 7.86 0.38
N VAL A 103 -1.22 6.81 -0.40
CA VAL A 103 -1.56 5.45 0.06
C VAL A 103 -0.75 4.40 -0.68
N VAL A 104 -0.61 3.22 -0.06
CA VAL A 104 -0.10 2.01 -0.73
C VAL A 104 -1.23 1.01 -0.87
N ILE A 105 -1.44 0.53 -2.09
CA ILE A 105 -2.36 -0.56 -2.46
C ILE A 105 -1.51 -1.58 -3.21
N ASN A 106 -0.96 -2.57 -2.47
CA ASN A 106 0.02 -3.54 -2.98
C ASN A 106 0.08 -4.80 -2.09
N GLN A 107 -1.05 -5.41 -1.81
CA GLN A 107 -1.17 -6.56 -0.89
C GLN A 107 -0.44 -6.34 0.43
N VAL A 108 -0.55 -5.12 0.98
CA VAL A 108 0.16 -4.78 2.22
C VAL A 108 -0.50 -5.49 3.39
N THR A 109 0.10 -6.58 3.81
CA THR A 109 -0.38 -7.35 4.97
C THR A 109 -0.44 -6.48 6.22
N ILE A 110 -1.58 -6.50 6.88
CA ILE A 110 -1.83 -5.85 8.15
C ILE A 110 -1.12 -6.66 9.23
N SER A 111 0.02 -6.18 9.73
CA SER A 111 0.76 -6.81 10.83
C SER A 111 0.96 -5.84 11.99
N ASP A 112 1.17 -6.40 13.20
CA ASP A 112 1.40 -5.57 14.39
C ASP A 112 2.68 -4.73 14.27
N GLU A 113 3.70 -5.24 13.58
CA GLU A 113 4.92 -4.48 13.33
C GLU A 113 4.64 -3.27 12.43
N ARG A 114 3.92 -3.47 11.34
CA ARG A 114 3.56 -2.39 10.41
C ARG A 114 2.61 -1.37 11.03
N LYS A 115 1.65 -1.81 11.87
CA LYS A 115 0.76 -0.92 12.63
C LYS A 115 1.48 0.03 13.58
N LYS A 116 2.71 -0.25 13.98
CA LYS A 116 3.52 0.68 14.77
C LYS A 116 3.84 1.97 14.00
N LYS A 117 3.98 1.90 12.68
CA LYS A 117 4.40 3.01 11.80
C LYS A 117 3.30 3.54 10.89
N TYR A 118 2.35 2.71 10.50
CA TYR A 118 1.32 3.01 9.50
C TYR A 118 -0.07 2.74 10.05
N ASP A 119 -1.05 3.44 9.50
CA ASP A 119 -2.45 3.10 9.65
C ASP A 119 -2.89 2.25 8.47
N PHE A 120 -3.89 1.40 8.70
CA PHE A 120 -4.43 0.49 7.71
C PHE A 120 -5.93 0.63 7.64
N SER A 121 -6.46 0.54 6.42
CA SER A 121 -7.88 0.37 6.22
C SER A 121 -8.37 -0.98 6.75
N THR A 122 -9.70 -1.16 6.78
CA THR A 122 -10.30 -2.50 6.81
C THR A 122 -9.73 -3.34 5.66
N PRO A 123 -9.58 -4.68 5.82
CA PRO A 123 -9.07 -5.54 4.78
C PRO A 123 -9.92 -5.46 3.50
N TYR A 124 -9.25 -5.44 2.34
CA TYR A 124 -9.89 -5.55 1.03
C TYR A 124 -9.63 -6.91 0.35
N THR A 125 -8.64 -7.67 0.83
CA THR A 125 -8.39 -9.07 0.44
C THR A 125 -7.94 -9.92 1.61
N ILE A 126 -8.29 -11.20 1.56
CA ILE A 126 -7.84 -12.24 2.47
C ILE A 126 -7.15 -13.32 1.65
N SER A 127 -5.93 -13.65 2.03
CA SER A 127 -5.07 -14.60 1.33
C SER A 127 -4.24 -15.41 2.33
N GLY A 128 -3.07 -15.91 1.92
CA GLY A 128 -2.15 -16.65 2.77
C GLY A 128 -0.75 -16.71 2.19
N ILE A 129 0.21 -17.10 3.02
CA ILE A 129 1.58 -17.40 2.59
C ILE A 129 1.59 -18.78 1.95
N GLN A 130 1.96 -18.88 0.68
CA GLN A 130 1.97 -20.13 -0.08
C GLN A 130 3.37 -20.47 -0.56
N ALA A 131 3.74 -21.74 -0.46
CA ALA A 131 4.94 -22.27 -1.09
C ALA A 131 4.66 -22.68 -2.53
N LEU A 132 5.56 -22.28 -3.43
CA LEU A 132 5.67 -22.77 -4.79
C LEU A 132 6.97 -23.53 -4.97
N VAL A 133 6.91 -24.61 -5.75
CA VAL A 133 8.03 -25.44 -6.13
C VAL A 133 8.02 -25.68 -7.65
N LYS A 134 9.13 -26.20 -8.18
CA LYS A 134 9.15 -26.73 -9.52
C LYS A 134 8.20 -27.93 -9.62
N LYS A 135 7.46 -28.05 -10.74
CA LYS A 135 6.58 -29.19 -11.01
C LYS A 135 7.31 -30.52 -10.82
N GLY A 136 6.67 -31.47 -10.19
CA GLY A 136 7.24 -32.75 -9.79
C GLY A 136 7.82 -32.78 -8.37
N ASN A 137 7.91 -31.62 -7.69
CA ASN A 137 8.39 -31.51 -6.32
C ASN A 137 7.27 -31.18 -5.30
N GLU A 138 5.99 -31.34 -5.67
CA GLU A 138 4.83 -30.95 -4.87
C GLU A 138 4.75 -31.65 -3.52
N GLY A 139 5.31 -32.87 -3.43
CA GLY A 139 5.35 -33.64 -2.17
C GLY A 139 6.47 -33.27 -1.21
N THR A 140 7.39 -32.38 -1.60
CA THR A 140 8.61 -32.10 -0.83
C THR A 140 8.43 -31.09 0.29
N ILE A 141 7.40 -30.26 0.23
CA ILE A 141 7.09 -29.22 1.24
C ILE A 141 5.59 -29.31 1.52
N LYS A 142 5.23 -29.86 2.68
CA LYS A 142 3.84 -29.96 3.16
C LYS A 142 3.60 -29.00 4.32
N THR A 143 4.63 -28.76 5.10
CA THR A 143 4.60 -27.91 6.30
C THR A 143 5.78 -26.94 6.30
N ALA A 144 5.74 -25.95 7.17
CA ALA A 144 6.84 -24.99 7.32
C ALA A 144 8.18 -25.67 7.68
N THR A 145 8.15 -26.77 8.45
CA THR A 145 9.36 -27.49 8.86
C THR A 145 10.10 -28.14 7.69
N ASP A 146 9.40 -28.47 6.61
CA ASP A 146 10.00 -29.05 5.40
C ASP A 146 10.87 -28.06 4.62
N LEU A 147 10.80 -26.77 4.95
CA LEU A 147 11.66 -25.72 4.40
C LEU A 147 13.06 -25.71 5.00
N LYS A 148 13.29 -26.42 6.12
CA LYS A 148 14.62 -26.53 6.75
C LYS A 148 15.64 -27.12 5.77
N GLY A 149 16.79 -26.47 5.68
CA GLY A 149 17.90 -26.87 4.78
C GLY A 149 17.66 -26.55 3.31
N LYS A 150 16.53 -25.97 2.93
CA LYS A 150 16.21 -25.60 1.56
C LYS A 150 16.59 -24.16 1.27
N LYS A 151 16.88 -23.87 0.01
CA LYS A 151 17.07 -22.52 -0.53
C LYS A 151 15.68 -21.97 -0.89
N VAL A 152 15.22 -20.99 -0.13
CA VAL A 152 13.86 -20.45 -0.28
C VAL A 152 13.91 -18.99 -0.70
N GLY A 153 13.33 -18.68 -1.86
CA GLY A 153 13.23 -17.34 -2.42
C GLY A 153 12.06 -16.55 -1.83
N VAL A 154 12.31 -15.30 -1.46
CA VAL A 154 11.32 -14.33 -0.99
C VAL A 154 11.63 -12.95 -1.54
N GLY A 155 10.64 -12.08 -1.67
CA GLY A 155 10.90 -10.66 -1.96
C GLY A 155 11.58 -9.98 -0.78
N LEU A 156 12.56 -9.14 -1.05
CA LEU A 156 13.30 -8.37 -0.03
C LEU A 156 12.36 -7.44 0.74
N GLY A 157 12.41 -7.50 2.08
CA GLY A 157 11.60 -6.66 2.98
C GLY A 157 10.12 -7.00 3.01
N THR A 158 9.73 -8.17 2.47
CA THR A 158 8.34 -8.63 2.51
C THR A 158 8.02 -9.31 3.85
N ASN A 159 6.72 -9.39 4.16
CA ASN A 159 6.22 -10.23 5.26
C ASN A 159 6.53 -11.72 5.07
N TYR A 160 6.76 -12.19 3.84
CA TYR A 160 7.17 -13.56 3.55
C TYR A 160 8.60 -13.83 4.04
N GLU A 161 9.51 -12.88 3.82
CA GLU A 161 10.87 -12.94 4.37
C GLU A 161 10.86 -12.94 5.90
N GLU A 162 10.12 -11.99 6.49
CA GLU A 162 9.99 -11.88 7.94
C GLU A 162 9.43 -13.17 8.55
N TRP A 163 8.30 -13.67 7.99
CA TRP A 163 7.69 -14.91 8.45
C TRP A 163 8.65 -16.10 8.35
N LEU A 164 9.35 -16.24 7.24
CA LEU A 164 10.27 -17.34 7.01
C LEU A 164 11.42 -17.33 8.04
N ARG A 165 12.01 -16.17 8.30
CA ARG A 165 13.09 -16.02 9.29
C ARG A 165 12.63 -16.28 10.73
N GLN A 166 11.39 -15.93 11.05
CA GLN A 166 10.84 -16.12 12.41
C GLN A 166 10.37 -17.55 12.66
N ASN A 167 9.87 -18.25 11.64
CA ASN A 167 9.18 -19.53 11.84
C ASN A 167 9.98 -20.75 11.36
N VAL A 168 11.05 -20.58 10.59
CA VAL A 168 11.82 -21.71 10.04
C VAL A 168 13.31 -21.56 10.35
N GLN A 169 13.81 -22.38 11.26
CA GLN A 169 15.23 -22.43 11.57
C GLN A 169 16.00 -23.26 10.54
N GLY A 170 17.20 -22.78 10.16
CA GLY A 170 18.10 -23.51 9.27
C GLY A 170 17.67 -23.52 7.80
N VAL A 171 16.82 -22.59 7.39
CA VAL A 171 16.50 -22.31 5.99
C VAL A 171 17.57 -21.40 5.37
N ASP A 172 17.91 -21.59 4.09
CA ASP A 172 18.77 -20.69 3.30
C ASP A 172 17.87 -19.67 2.60
N VAL A 173 17.69 -18.49 3.20
CA VAL A 173 16.80 -17.43 2.69
C VAL A 173 17.50 -16.68 1.55
N ARG A 174 16.87 -16.66 0.37
CA ARG A 174 17.32 -15.91 -0.81
C ARG A 174 16.35 -14.76 -1.08
N THR A 175 16.83 -13.54 -0.98
CA THR A 175 16.03 -12.33 -1.20
C THR A 175 16.16 -11.82 -2.62
N TYR A 176 15.07 -11.30 -3.17
CA TYR A 176 14.95 -10.80 -4.54
C TYR A 176 14.31 -9.41 -4.55
N ASP A 177 14.80 -8.54 -5.42
CA ASP A 177 14.25 -7.18 -5.60
C ASP A 177 13.00 -7.17 -6.49
N ASP A 178 12.77 -8.25 -7.24
CA ASP A 178 11.62 -8.41 -8.12
C ASP A 178 11.16 -9.86 -8.24
N ASP A 179 9.90 -10.04 -8.52
CA ASP A 179 9.26 -11.34 -8.66
C ASP A 179 9.69 -12.12 -9.92
N PRO A 180 9.83 -11.52 -11.10
CA PRO A 180 10.28 -12.25 -12.30
C PRO A 180 11.61 -12.97 -12.11
N THR A 181 12.61 -12.34 -11.50
CA THR A 181 13.91 -12.95 -11.23
C THR A 181 13.79 -14.12 -10.25
N LYS A 182 13.01 -13.96 -9.18
CA LYS A 182 12.72 -15.01 -8.19
C LYS A 182 12.06 -16.24 -8.85
N TYR A 183 11.07 -16.02 -9.71
CA TYR A 183 10.37 -17.09 -10.42
C TYR A 183 11.30 -17.81 -11.41
N GLN A 184 12.18 -17.07 -12.09
CA GLN A 184 13.14 -17.67 -13.00
C GLN A 184 14.15 -18.56 -12.26
N ASP A 185 14.65 -18.15 -11.12
CA ASP A 185 15.58 -18.96 -10.32
C ASP A 185 14.94 -20.25 -9.79
N LEU A 186 13.65 -20.22 -9.46
CA LEU A 186 12.91 -21.44 -9.15
C LEU A 186 12.79 -22.38 -10.35
N ARG A 187 12.45 -21.85 -11.52
CA ARG A 187 12.30 -22.66 -12.75
C ARG A 187 13.60 -23.37 -13.14
N VAL A 188 14.72 -22.69 -13.02
CA VAL A 188 16.05 -23.28 -13.37
C VAL A 188 16.68 -24.07 -12.22
N GLY A 189 16.03 -24.14 -11.04
CA GLY A 189 16.47 -24.96 -9.91
C GLY A 189 17.63 -24.35 -9.11
N ARG A 190 17.84 -23.03 -9.16
CA ARG A 190 18.82 -22.33 -8.31
C ARG A 190 18.34 -22.23 -6.87
N ILE A 191 17.00 -22.21 -6.67
CA ILE A 191 16.33 -22.29 -5.38
C ILE A 191 15.33 -23.44 -5.40
N ASP A 192 14.99 -23.96 -4.21
CA ASP A 192 14.15 -25.14 -4.06
C ASP A 192 12.65 -24.79 -4.00
N ALA A 193 12.35 -23.62 -3.42
CA ALA A 193 10.99 -23.11 -3.26
C ALA A 193 10.97 -21.59 -3.23
N ILE A 194 9.79 -21.01 -3.40
CA ILE A 194 9.51 -19.61 -3.08
C ILE A 194 8.33 -19.50 -2.13
N LEU A 195 8.30 -18.46 -1.29
CA LEU A 195 7.10 -18.05 -0.58
C LEU A 195 6.54 -16.79 -1.22
N VAL A 196 5.24 -16.79 -1.45
CA VAL A 196 4.51 -15.72 -2.14
C VAL A 196 3.05 -15.72 -1.66
N ASP A 197 2.30 -14.68 -2.02
CA ASP A 197 0.85 -14.67 -1.81
C ASP A 197 0.17 -15.85 -2.55
N ARG A 198 -0.82 -16.47 -1.88
CA ARG A 198 -1.55 -17.63 -2.43
C ARG A 198 -2.25 -17.31 -3.75
N LEU A 199 -2.85 -16.11 -3.87
CA LEU A 199 -3.55 -15.73 -5.10
C LEU A 199 -2.57 -15.52 -6.25
N ALA A 200 -1.41 -14.92 -5.99
CA ALA A 200 -0.32 -14.81 -6.95
C ALA A 200 0.24 -16.20 -7.34
N ALA A 201 0.40 -17.10 -6.37
CA ALA A 201 0.85 -18.47 -6.61
C ALA A 201 -0.09 -19.21 -7.57
N LEU A 202 -1.40 -19.13 -7.32
CA LEU A 202 -2.41 -19.78 -8.16
C LEU A 202 -2.47 -19.19 -9.58
N ASP A 203 -2.36 -17.88 -9.72
CA ASP A 203 -2.28 -17.23 -11.03
C ASP A 203 -1.01 -17.65 -11.80
N LEU A 204 0.14 -17.65 -11.11
CA LEU A 204 1.42 -18.05 -11.72
C LEU A 204 1.40 -19.49 -12.22
N VAL A 205 0.85 -20.43 -11.44
CA VAL A 205 0.71 -21.84 -11.87
C VAL A 205 -0.13 -21.96 -13.13
N LYS A 206 -1.26 -21.24 -13.21
CA LYS A 206 -2.10 -21.20 -14.42
C LYS A 206 -1.35 -20.69 -15.65
N LYS A 207 -0.47 -19.70 -15.47
CA LYS A 207 0.26 -19.02 -16.57
C LYS A 207 1.53 -19.76 -16.99
N THR A 208 2.08 -20.63 -16.15
CA THR A 208 3.37 -21.28 -16.40
C THR A 208 3.29 -22.65 -17.09
N ASN A 209 2.11 -23.04 -17.58
CA ASN A 209 1.92 -24.28 -18.30
C ASN A 209 2.58 -25.49 -17.62
N ASP A 210 2.26 -25.70 -16.35
CA ASP A 210 2.75 -26.83 -15.56
C ASP A 210 4.28 -26.87 -15.28
N THR A 211 4.98 -25.76 -15.33
CA THR A 211 6.40 -25.71 -14.93
C THR A 211 6.60 -25.51 -13.43
N LEU A 212 5.63 -24.89 -12.76
CA LEU A 212 5.58 -24.64 -11.32
C LEU A 212 4.32 -25.24 -10.70
N ALA A 213 4.36 -25.51 -9.41
CA ALA A 213 3.24 -26.06 -8.68
C ALA A 213 3.15 -25.46 -7.27
N VAL A 214 1.93 -25.28 -6.79
CA VAL A 214 1.63 -25.03 -5.38
C VAL A 214 1.90 -26.31 -4.59
N THR A 215 2.46 -26.18 -3.39
CA THR A 215 2.70 -27.31 -2.49
C THR A 215 2.25 -26.98 -1.07
N GLY A 216 1.72 -27.99 -0.36
CA GLY A 216 1.19 -27.85 0.99
C GLY A 216 0.00 -26.91 1.11
N GLU A 217 -0.43 -26.72 2.34
CA GLU A 217 -1.44 -25.71 2.68
C GLU A 217 -0.76 -24.33 2.85
N ALA A 218 -1.58 -23.26 2.85
CA ALA A 218 -1.08 -21.92 3.17
C ALA A 218 -0.60 -21.89 4.63
N PHE A 219 0.61 -21.38 4.87
CA PHE A 219 1.25 -21.39 6.18
C PHE A 219 0.68 -20.37 7.15
N SER A 220 0.13 -19.27 6.66
CA SER A 220 -0.43 -18.20 7.48
C SER A 220 -1.49 -17.46 6.70
N ARG A 221 -2.61 -17.15 7.37
CA ARG A 221 -3.64 -16.26 6.83
C ARG A 221 -3.08 -14.83 6.77
N GLN A 222 -3.35 -14.14 5.68
CA GLN A 222 -2.94 -12.77 5.43
C GLN A 222 -4.18 -11.92 5.14
N GLU A 223 -4.27 -10.77 5.80
CA GLU A 223 -5.26 -9.75 5.52
C GLU A 223 -4.54 -8.52 4.98
N SER A 224 -4.94 -8.06 3.79
CA SER A 224 -4.31 -6.91 3.15
C SER A 224 -5.21 -5.68 3.22
N GLY A 225 -4.63 -4.56 3.61
CA GLY A 225 -5.29 -3.26 3.74
C GLY A 225 -4.57 -2.16 2.97
N VAL A 226 -5.27 -1.08 2.73
CA VAL A 226 -4.67 0.16 2.22
C VAL A 226 -3.82 0.75 3.33
N ALA A 227 -2.52 0.94 3.08
CA ALA A 227 -1.61 1.50 4.07
C ALA A 227 -1.49 3.03 3.90
N LEU A 228 -1.53 3.75 5.02
CA LEU A 228 -1.45 5.20 5.09
C LEU A 228 -0.42 5.63 6.14
N ARG A 229 0.12 6.84 6.00
CA ARG A 229 0.88 7.47 7.09
C ARG A 229 -0.04 7.73 8.28
N LYS A 230 0.47 7.52 9.49
CA LYS A 230 -0.24 7.88 10.72
C LYS A 230 -0.61 9.36 10.78
N GLY A 231 -1.69 9.66 11.51
CA GLY A 231 -2.17 11.02 11.69
C GLY A 231 -2.98 11.57 10.52
N ASN A 232 -3.52 10.68 9.64
CA ASN A 232 -4.37 11.04 8.52
C ASN A 232 -5.74 10.32 8.65
N GLU A 233 -6.35 10.47 9.83
CA GLU A 233 -7.61 9.80 10.20
C GLU A 233 -8.77 10.20 9.28
N ASP A 234 -8.73 11.41 8.72
CA ASP A 234 -9.71 11.90 7.74
C ASP A 234 -9.68 11.08 6.44
N LEU A 235 -8.49 10.82 5.88
CA LEU A 235 -8.34 9.98 4.70
C LEU A 235 -8.60 8.51 5.04
N LEU A 236 -8.13 8.01 6.18
CA LEU A 236 -8.38 6.64 6.62
C LEU A 236 -9.88 6.36 6.74
N LYS A 237 -10.62 7.28 7.37
CA LYS A 237 -12.08 7.14 7.48
C LYS A 237 -12.74 7.11 6.11
N ALA A 238 -12.37 8.03 5.21
CA ALA A 238 -12.94 8.09 3.87
C ALA A 238 -12.63 6.83 3.06
N VAL A 239 -11.42 6.26 3.18
CA VAL A 239 -11.03 4.99 2.57
C VAL A 239 -11.87 3.84 3.12
N ASN A 240 -12.08 3.75 4.44
CA ASN A 240 -12.89 2.71 5.06
C ASN A 240 -14.37 2.82 4.65
N ASP A 241 -14.92 4.04 4.62
CA ASP A 241 -16.29 4.28 4.15
C ASP A 241 -16.46 3.81 2.68
N ALA A 242 -15.49 4.13 1.82
CA ALA A 242 -15.50 3.71 0.42
C ALA A 242 -15.42 2.19 0.27
N ILE A 243 -14.55 1.50 1.04
CA ILE A 243 -14.47 0.03 1.04
C ILE A 243 -15.80 -0.58 1.49
N ALA A 244 -16.41 -0.03 2.55
CA ALA A 244 -17.70 -0.51 3.04
C ALA A 244 -18.84 -0.32 2.01
N GLU A 245 -18.84 0.78 1.26
CA GLU A 245 -19.76 1.01 0.16
C GLU A 245 -19.54 0.00 -0.98
N MET A 246 -18.29 -0.23 -1.38
CA MET A 246 -17.93 -1.21 -2.42
C MET A 246 -18.25 -2.65 -2.01
N GLN A 247 -18.21 -2.97 -0.71
CA GLN A 247 -18.68 -4.26 -0.18
C GLN A 247 -20.18 -4.38 -0.26
N LYS A 248 -20.91 -3.31 0.10
CA LYS A 248 -22.37 -3.28 0.15
C LYS A 248 -23.01 -3.32 -1.24
N ASP A 249 -22.45 -2.61 -2.21
CA ASP A 249 -22.99 -2.55 -3.58
C ASP A 249 -22.51 -3.70 -4.49
N GLY A 250 -21.61 -4.57 -3.97
CA GLY A 250 -21.08 -5.73 -4.69
C GLY A 250 -19.89 -5.42 -5.60
N THR A 251 -19.43 -4.18 -5.70
CA THR A 251 -18.28 -3.79 -6.54
C THR A 251 -17.02 -4.55 -6.16
N LEU A 252 -16.73 -4.66 -4.85
CA LEU A 252 -15.54 -5.34 -4.38
C LEU A 252 -15.59 -6.85 -4.65
N GLN A 253 -16.77 -7.47 -4.45
CA GLN A 253 -16.99 -8.88 -4.78
C GLN A 253 -16.82 -9.13 -6.29
N ALA A 254 -17.40 -8.29 -7.14
CA ALA A 254 -17.29 -8.43 -8.60
C ALA A 254 -15.83 -8.34 -9.08
N LEU A 255 -15.03 -7.42 -8.49
CA LEU A 255 -13.59 -7.34 -8.75
C LEU A 255 -12.86 -8.62 -8.33
N SER A 256 -13.16 -9.12 -7.14
CA SER A 256 -12.58 -10.37 -6.63
C SER A 256 -12.88 -11.56 -7.54
N GLU A 257 -14.13 -11.75 -7.91
CA GLU A 257 -14.56 -12.84 -8.80
C GLU A 257 -13.92 -12.73 -10.20
N LYS A 258 -13.83 -11.49 -10.73
CA LYS A 258 -13.18 -11.23 -12.01
C LYS A 258 -11.71 -11.69 -12.03
N TRP A 259 -10.96 -11.35 -10.98
CA TRP A 259 -9.51 -11.57 -10.97
C TRP A 259 -9.09 -12.91 -10.39
N PHE A 260 -9.83 -13.44 -9.43
CA PHE A 260 -9.47 -14.65 -8.69
C PHE A 260 -10.43 -15.83 -8.91
N GLY A 261 -11.60 -15.57 -9.49
CA GLY A 261 -12.63 -16.60 -9.69
C GLY A 261 -13.41 -16.95 -8.42
N ALA A 262 -13.21 -16.20 -7.34
CA ALA A 262 -13.88 -16.37 -6.05
C ALA A 262 -13.90 -15.06 -5.27
N ASP A 263 -14.82 -14.96 -4.29
CA ASP A 263 -14.82 -13.84 -3.34
C ASP A 263 -13.75 -14.07 -2.25
N VAL A 264 -12.65 -13.31 -2.33
CA VAL A 264 -11.55 -13.32 -1.36
C VAL A 264 -11.54 -12.06 -0.47
N THR A 265 -12.66 -11.38 -0.38
CA THR A 265 -12.81 -10.12 0.37
C THR A 265 -13.40 -10.31 1.77
N LYS A 266 -13.78 -11.55 2.13
CA LYS A 266 -14.43 -11.94 3.40
C LYS A 266 -13.72 -13.08 4.08
#